data_1890edcf64f5dd6682e199b8cc9f55b7
#
_entry.id   1890edcf64f5dd6682e199b8cc9f55b7
#
_cell.length_a   1.000
_cell.length_b   1.000
_cell.length_c   1.000
_cell.angle_alpha   90.00
_cell.angle_beta   90.00
_cell.angle_gamma   90.00
#
_symmetry.space_group_name_H-M   'P 1'
#
loop_
_entity.id
_entity.type
_entity.pdbx_description
1 polymer ?
#
loop_
_entity_poly.entity_id
_entity_poly.type
_entity_poly.pdbx_seq_one_letter_code
_entity_poly.pdbx_strand_id
1 'polypeptide(L)'
;MDKNESKGSFKNKLRITIKKNKFNIIIIAVVLLIIACVGIYNNFFGNIETYTVVNGYVEKSSDTQGYLIKEEKVASSSSSDVAIPVIDQGKKAAKNEIIAIYKDESYTKYLQEIENMDKEIQTLIKDLPSTYSSDIKDIDNQISETSKEALKTTSYIKMQEYKNKLDELSYKKVLILGTLSPEGSKIRELITQREDYEEKSKTSSNNIKAPMTGVVTYKIDGLEDSSSISSVYNYSTDDIENIMKKYSTNDQNKFGIKIVNNYEAYIIIKEEKGKNDEYIVKDKDYTIRINEISDKKITGTLTKIIDSDNYYYCIFKVENGIEDIVDARALSLNIVWKRVSGIAVPKHYIKENKEKNYSYVTMLHAGEYIDIPVDIIIESDNVCIIDNMSKEDIEKLGIESKTSIELYDQIIYKPEKEG
;
A
#
# COMPACT_ATOMS: atom_id res chain seq x y z
N MET A 1 -8.71 -88.29 43.42
CA MET A 1 -7.79 -88.75 42.39
C MET A 1 -8.13 -87.96 41.13
N ASP A 2 -7.14 -87.46 40.39
CA ASP A 2 -7.22 -86.73 39.12
C ASP A 2 -7.29 -85.19 39.19
N LYS A 3 -6.22 -84.60 39.67
CA LYS A 3 -5.88 -83.20 39.34
C LYS A 3 -4.42 -82.98 38.92
N ASN A 4 -3.61 -84.02 38.85
CA ASN A 4 -2.18 -83.91 38.53
C ASN A 4 -1.79 -84.35 37.11
N GLU A 5 -2.67 -84.98 36.30
CA GLU A 5 -2.33 -85.40 34.94
C GLU A 5 -2.51 -84.32 33.89
N SER A 6 -3.39 -83.34 34.14
CA SER A 6 -3.68 -82.27 33.14
C SER A 6 -2.55 -81.22 33.03
N LYS A 7 -1.81 -80.96 34.12
CA LYS A 7 -0.69 -79.99 34.15
C LYS A 7 0.59 -80.49 33.42
N GLY A 8 0.82 -81.82 33.40
CA GLY A 8 1.97 -82.42 32.70
C GLY A 8 1.84 -82.43 31.19
N SER A 9 0.60 -82.60 30.71
CA SER A 9 0.27 -82.66 29.26
C SER A 9 0.38 -81.25 28.62
N PHE A 10 -0.04 -80.21 29.34
CA PHE A 10 0.03 -78.83 28.81
C PHE A 10 1.49 -78.29 28.74
N LYS A 11 2.31 -78.59 29.74
CA LYS A 11 3.74 -78.23 29.74
C LYS A 11 4.54 -78.98 28.63
N ASN A 12 4.24 -80.24 28.36
CA ASN A 12 4.89 -81.00 27.27
C ASN A 12 4.45 -80.57 25.88
N LYS A 13 3.15 -80.22 25.65
CA LYS A 13 2.66 -79.59 24.40
C LYS A 13 3.33 -78.25 24.14
N LEU A 14 3.44 -77.38 25.18
CA LEU A 14 4.14 -76.11 25.03
C LEU A 14 5.62 -76.26 24.68
N ARG A 15 6.34 -77.23 25.31
CA ARG A 15 7.74 -77.51 25.01
C ARG A 15 7.96 -78.06 23.58
N ILE A 16 7.08 -78.90 23.06
CA ILE A 16 7.17 -79.46 21.71
C ILE A 16 6.87 -78.38 20.65
N THR A 17 5.88 -77.46 20.89
CA THR A 17 5.55 -76.35 19.99
C THR A 17 6.70 -75.35 19.95
N ILE A 18 7.33 -75.04 21.09
CA ILE A 18 8.52 -74.18 21.15
C ILE A 18 9.73 -74.73 20.41
N LYS A 19 9.92 -76.09 20.45
CA LYS A 19 11.05 -76.70 19.75
C LYS A 19 10.88 -76.74 18.23
N LYS A 20 9.66 -76.82 17.72
CA LYS A 20 9.34 -76.88 16.29
C LYS A 20 9.30 -75.47 15.60
N ASN A 21 9.08 -74.39 16.39
CA ASN A 21 8.99 -73.03 15.88
C ASN A 21 10.00 -72.06 16.51
N LYS A 22 11.19 -72.58 16.94
CA LYS A 22 12.22 -71.74 17.55
C LYS A 22 12.58 -70.50 16.71
N PHE A 23 12.66 -70.70 15.40
CA PHE A 23 12.99 -69.59 14.45
C PHE A 23 11.91 -68.51 14.44
N ASN A 24 10.63 -68.89 14.39
CA ASN A 24 9.52 -67.95 14.41
C ASN A 24 9.37 -67.20 15.77
N ILE A 25 9.68 -67.88 16.88
CA ILE A 25 9.68 -67.29 18.22
C ILE A 25 10.81 -66.25 18.36
N ILE A 26 11.98 -66.52 17.78
CA ILE A 26 13.11 -65.60 17.76
C ILE A 26 12.75 -64.36 16.91
N ILE A 27 12.12 -64.54 15.74
CA ILE A 27 11.67 -63.44 14.90
C ILE A 27 10.65 -62.56 15.66
N ILE A 28 9.66 -63.15 16.32
CA ILE A 28 8.66 -62.43 17.10
C ILE A 28 9.35 -61.67 18.26
N ALA A 29 10.31 -62.28 18.95
CA ALA A 29 11.05 -61.61 20.01
C ALA A 29 11.86 -60.41 19.51
N VAL A 30 12.52 -60.56 18.34
CA VAL A 30 13.27 -59.46 17.70
C VAL A 30 12.33 -58.34 17.25
N VAL A 31 11.17 -58.65 16.67
CA VAL A 31 10.18 -57.65 16.30
C VAL A 31 9.63 -56.90 17.52
N LEU A 32 9.34 -57.61 18.60
CA LEU A 32 8.92 -56.98 19.85
C LEU A 32 10.01 -56.10 20.46
N LEU A 33 11.25 -56.51 20.36
CA LEU A 33 12.40 -55.73 20.82
C LEU A 33 12.60 -54.47 19.96
N ILE A 34 12.44 -54.56 18.64
CA ILE A 34 12.45 -53.38 17.74
C ILE A 34 11.32 -52.44 18.07
N ILE A 35 10.09 -52.96 18.26
CA ILE A 35 8.93 -52.13 18.65
C ILE A 35 9.17 -51.45 20.02
N ALA A 36 9.73 -52.17 20.97
CA ALA A 36 10.08 -51.59 22.28
C ALA A 36 11.19 -50.52 22.14
N CYS A 37 12.23 -50.76 21.33
CA CYS A 37 13.28 -49.78 21.07
C CYS A 37 12.73 -48.53 20.36
N VAL A 38 11.85 -48.69 19.32
CA VAL A 38 11.19 -47.60 18.64
C VAL A 38 10.25 -46.84 19.59
N GLY A 39 9.52 -47.56 20.44
CA GLY A 39 8.66 -46.95 21.48
C GLY A 39 9.45 -46.13 22.51
N ILE A 40 10.60 -46.67 22.96
CA ILE A 40 11.53 -45.97 23.86
C ILE A 40 12.14 -44.75 23.14
N TYR A 41 12.60 -44.92 21.90
CA TYR A 41 13.18 -43.85 21.08
C TYR A 41 12.15 -42.72 20.90
N ASN A 42 10.95 -43.02 20.44
CA ASN A 42 9.87 -41.99 20.27
C ASN A 42 9.45 -41.38 21.61
N ASN A 43 9.49 -42.11 22.71
CA ASN A 43 9.12 -41.59 24.01
C ASN A 43 10.18 -40.66 24.62
N PHE A 44 11.47 -40.90 24.33
CA PHE A 44 12.58 -40.11 24.89
C PHE A 44 13.13 -39.04 23.93
N PHE A 45 13.06 -39.27 22.60
CA PHE A 45 13.67 -38.40 21.61
C PHE A 45 12.70 -37.85 20.55
N GLY A 46 11.47 -38.40 20.46
CA GLY A 46 10.56 -38.18 19.34
C GLY A 46 9.84 -36.81 19.32
N ASN A 47 10.02 -35.96 20.34
CA ASN A 47 9.29 -34.68 20.46
C ASN A 47 10.22 -33.50 20.68
N ILE A 48 11.45 -33.53 20.15
CA ILE A 48 12.34 -32.38 20.22
C ILE A 48 12.16 -31.59 18.92
N GLU A 49 11.60 -30.41 19.03
CA GLU A 49 11.57 -29.45 17.94
C GLU A 49 12.84 -28.60 17.96
N THR A 50 13.41 -28.35 16.80
CA THR A 50 14.59 -27.50 16.66
C THR A 50 14.22 -26.27 15.83
N TYR A 51 14.72 -25.12 16.23
CA TYR A 51 14.56 -23.87 15.50
C TYR A 51 15.93 -23.21 15.28
N THR A 52 16.22 -22.83 14.04
CA THR A 52 17.42 -22.05 13.75
C THR A 52 17.12 -20.58 13.95
N VAL A 53 17.87 -19.94 14.82
CA VAL A 53 17.71 -18.53 15.17
C VAL A 53 17.98 -17.63 13.97
N VAL A 54 17.04 -16.77 13.67
CA VAL A 54 17.14 -15.82 12.54
C VAL A 54 16.90 -14.39 12.98
N ASN A 55 17.36 -13.44 12.20
CA ASN A 55 16.98 -12.05 12.39
C ASN A 55 15.53 -11.85 11.91
N GLY A 56 14.73 -11.18 12.71
CA GLY A 56 13.33 -10.90 12.41
C GLY A 56 12.89 -9.58 13.02
N TYR A 57 11.59 -9.35 13.02
CA TYR A 57 11.00 -8.19 13.69
C TYR A 57 9.66 -8.53 14.31
N VAL A 58 9.31 -7.78 15.34
CA VAL A 58 7.97 -7.75 15.94
C VAL A 58 7.44 -6.34 15.86
N GLU A 59 6.18 -6.21 15.48
CA GLU A 59 5.46 -4.94 15.42
C GLU A 59 4.28 -4.94 16.39
N LYS A 60 4.09 -3.84 17.10
CA LYS A 60 2.85 -3.49 17.76
C LYS A 60 2.10 -2.53 16.87
N SER A 61 0.94 -2.90 16.41
CA SER A 61 0.12 -2.10 15.50
C SER A 61 -1.35 -2.22 15.85
N SER A 62 -2.15 -1.25 15.41
CA SER A 62 -3.60 -1.29 15.49
C SER A 62 -4.22 -0.89 14.17
N ASP A 63 -5.34 -1.55 13.83
CA ASP A 63 -6.19 -1.18 12.71
C ASP A 63 -7.22 -0.17 13.20
N THR A 64 -7.35 0.94 12.51
CA THR A 64 -8.24 2.03 12.89
C THR A 64 -8.75 2.79 11.68
N GLN A 65 -9.81 3.58 11.86
CA GLN A 65 -10.29 4.51 10.87
C GLN A 65 -9.56 5.85 11.05
N GLY A 66 -8.91 6.33 10.00
CA GLY A 66 -8.29 7.64 9.94
C GLY A 66 -9.17 8.64 9.19
N TYR A 67 -9.23 9.88 9.65
CA TYR A 67 -9.99 10.98 9.06
C TYR A 67 -9.04 12.07 8.59
N LEU A 68 -9.06 12.35 7.29
CA LEU A 68 -8.10 13.23 6.62
C LEU A 68 -8.56 14.68 6.65
N ILE A 69 -7.80 15.53 7.32
CA ILE A 69 -7.97 16.99 7.35
C ILE A 69 -6.94 17.59 6.39
N LYS A 70 -7.42 18.33 5.42
CA LYS A 70 -6.59 18.93 4.36
C LYS A 70 -7.10 20.29 3.97
N GLU A 71 -6.24 21.14 3.44
CA GLU A 71 -6.64 22.43 2.87
C GLU A 71 -7.11 22.20 1.42
N GLU A 72 -8.33 22.62 1.16
CA GLU A 72 -8.96 22.49 -0.16
C GLU A 72 -9.51 23.84 -0.58
N LYS A 73 -9.45 24.12 -1.88
CA LYS A 73 -10.11 25.29 -2.45
C LYS A 73 -10.85 24.92 -3.73
N VAL A 74 -12.15 25.16 -3.71
CA VAL A 74 -12.99 24.95 -4.88
C VAL A 74 -12.67 26.02 -5.91
N ALA A 75 -12.30 25.60 -7.12
CA ALA A 75 -12.09 26.47 -8.27
C ALA A 75 -13.38 26.66 -9.05
N SER A 76 -14.24 25.63 -9.13
CA SER A 76 -15.57 25.71 -9.72
C SER A 76 -16.47 24.59 -9.17
N SER A 77 -17.68 24.95 -8.82
CA SER A 77 -18.74 24.05 -8.32
C SER A 77 -19.88 23.83 -9.34
N SER A 78 -19.74 24.32 -10.57
CA SER A 78 -20.77 24.20 -11.59
C SER A 78 -20.94 22.75 -12.03
N SER A 79 -22.13 22.21 -11.84
CA SER A 79 -22.46 20.79 -12.05
C SER A 79 -22.96 20.49 -13.47
N SER A 80 -23.25 21.51 -14.27
CA SER A 80 -23.99 21.34 -15.54
C SER A 80 -23.14 21.52 -16.78
N ASP A 81 -21.98 22.18 -16.67
CA ASP A 81 -21.22 22.54 -17.86
C ASP A 81 -20.02 21.65 -18.00
N VAL A 82 -19.83 21.13 -19.20
CA VAL A 82 -18.73 20.24 -19.53
C VAL A 82 -17.43 21.03 -19.48
N ALA A 83 -16.78 21.06 -18.32
CA ALA A 83 -15.42 21.53 -18.23
C ALA A 83 -14.47 20.51 -18.90
N ILE A 84 -13.61 20.99 -19.78
CA ILE A 84 -12.55 20.17 -20.36
C ILE A 84 -11.36 20.26 -19.43
N PRO A 85 -10.88 19.13 -18.85
CA PRO A 85 -9.66 19.10 -18.07
C PRO A 85 -8.47 19.51 -18.95
N VAL A 86 -7.69 20.49 -18.51
CA VAL A 86 -6.38 20.85 -19.09
C VAL A 86 -5.29 20.10 -18.33
N ILE A 87 -5.44 20.00 -17.02
CA ILE A 87 -4.55 19.21 -16.17
C ILE A 87 -5.30 17.97 -15.70
N ASP A 88 -4.70 16.80 -15.83
CA ASP A 88 -5.31 15.53 -15.42
C ASP A 88 -5.52 15.47 -13.89
N GLN A 89 -6.54 14.70 -13.48
CA GLN A 89 -6.79 14.42 -12.06
C GLN A 89 -5.54 13.82 -11.39
N GLY A 90 -5.24 14.25 -10.17
CA GLY A 90 -4.08 13.80 -9.41
C GLY A 90 -2.75 14.48 -9.81
N LYS A 91 -2.75 15.37 -10.82
CA LYS A 91 -1.56 16.14 -11.20
C LYS A 91 -1.49 17.46 -10.44
N LYS A 92 -0.27 17.96 -10.28
CA LYS A 92 0.01 19.23 -9.60
C LYS A 92 -0.23 20.41 -10.52
N ALA A 93 -0.83 21.46 -9.98
CA ALA A 93 -1.01 22.75 -10.63
C ALA A 93 -0.40 23.87 -9.78
N ALA A 94 0.20 24.85 -10.43
CA ALA A 94 0.65 26.08 -9.78
C ALA A 94 -0.54 27.04 -9.59
N LYS A 95 -0.45 27.92 -8.60
CA LYS A 95 -1.45 28.99 -8.42
C LYS A 95 -1.58 29.83 -9.70
N ASN A 96 -2.82 30.10 -10.12
CA ASN A 96 -3.21 30.80 -11.34
C ASN A 96 -2.95 30.02 -12.66
N GLU A 97 -2.47 28.79 -12.61
CA GLU A 97 -2.38 27.92 -13.79
C GLU A 97 -3.78 27.50 -14.27
N ILE A 98 -3.98 27.41 -15.60
CA ILE A 98 -5.26 27.00 -16.18
C ILE A 98 -5.39 25.48 -15.98
N ILE A 99 -6.41 25.05 -15.23
CA ILE A 99 -6.67 23.66 -14.87
C ILE A 99 -7.79 23.03 -15.68
N ALA A 100 -8.74 23.84 -16.14
CA ALA A 100 -9.83 23.40 -16.97
C ALA A 100 -10.38 24.58 -17.80
N ILE A 101 -11.17 24.26 -18.81
CA ILE A 101 -11.80 25.23 -19.71
C ILE A 101 -13.30 24.94 -19.74
N TYR A 102 -14.12 25.96 -19.47
CA TYR A 102 -15.58 25.86 -19.68
C TYR A 102 -15.93 26.05 -21.14
N LYS A 103 -16.86 25.21 -21.62
CA LYS A 103 -17.53 25.39 -22.91
C LYS A 103 -18.79 26.23 -22.71
N ASP A 104 -18.83 27.43 -23.25
CA ASP A 104 -20.07 28.12 -23.47
C ASP A 104 -20.68 27.75 -24.86
N GLU A 105 -21.90 28.22 -25.13
CA GLU A 105 -22.57 27.99 -26.41
C GLU A 105 -21.76 28.56 -27.60
N SER A 106 -21.10 29.70 -27.39
CA SER A 106 -20.27 30.36 -28.40
C SER A 106 -19.04 29.50 -28.76
N TYR A 107 -18.39 28.95 -27.75
CA TYR A 107 -17.27 28.00 -27.92
C TYR A 107 -17.68 26.79 -28.75
N THR A 108 -18.83 26.19 -28.45
CA THR A 108 -19.36 25.04 -29.19
C THR A 108 -19.63 25.40 -30.66
N LYS A 109 -20.19 26.59 -30.88
CA LYS A 109 -20.44 27.10 -32.24
C LYS A 109 -19.14 27.30 -33.03
N TYR A 110 -18.13 27.92 -32.41
CA TYR A 110 -16.84 28.12 -33.07
C TYR A 110 -16.14 26.80 -33.40
N LEU A 111 -16.21 25.81 -32.52
CA LEU A 111 -15.68 24.47 -32.80
C LEU A 111 -16.38 23.81 -34.01
N GLN A 112 -17.69 24.00 -34.13
CA GLN A 112 -18.44 23.45 -35.26
C GLN A 112 -18.07 24.11 -36.58
N GLU A 113 -17.81 25.44 -36.58
CA GLU A 113 -17.31 26.13 -37.77
C GLU A 113 -15.90 25.67 -38.14
N ILE A 114 -15.00 25.49 -37.18
CA ILE A 114 -13.66 24.93 -37.41
C ILE A 114 -13.77 23.52 -38.00
N GLU A 115 -14.61 22.65 -37.48
CA GLU A 115 -14.82 21.29 -38.01
C GLU A 115 -15.34 21.31 -39.46
N ASN A 116 -16.25 22.21 -39.77
CA ASN A 116 -16.77 22.39 -41.14
C ASN A 116 -15.67 22.83 -42.09
N MET A 117 -14.84 23.79 -41.68
CA MET A 117 -13.68 24.23 -42.49
C MET A 117 -12.65 23.14 -42.65
N ASP A 118 -12.34 22.36 -41.63
CA ASP A 118 -11.43 21.22 -41.68
C ASP A 118 -11.91 20.16 -42.73
N LYS A 119 -13.22 19.88 -42.76
CA LYS A 119 -13.83 18.99 -43.78
C LYS A 119 -13.71 19.54 -45.20
N GLU A 120 -13.97 20.86 -45.38
CA GLU A 120 -13.86 21.53 -46.67
C GLU A 120 -12.40 21.52 -47.17
N ILE A 121 -11.44 21.86 -46.29
CA ILE A 121 -10.00 21.80 -46.57
C ILE A 121 -9.60 20.39 -46.97
N GLN A 122 -10.03 19.35 -46.25
CA GLN A 122 -9.72 17.96 -46.60
C GLN A 122 -10.27 17.54 -47.93
N THR A 123 -11.46 18.03 -48.32
CA THR A 123 -12.08 17.76 -49.61
C THR A 123 -11.29 18.40 -50.73
N LEU A 124 -10.96 19.68 -50.57
CA LEU A 124 -10.17 20.42 -51.55
C LEU A 124 -8.75 19.82 -51.74
N ILE A 125 -8.13 19.35 -50.67
CA ILE A 125 -6.82 18.67 -50.73
C ILE A 125 -6.92 17.34 -51.51
N LYS A 126 -8.01 16.59 -51.42
CA LYS A 126 -8.21 15.34 -52.16
C LYS A 126 -8.37 15.58 -53.66
N ASP A 127 -8.97 16.69 -54.03
CA ASP A 127 -9.25 17.04 -55.43
C ASP A 127 -8.05 17.67 -56.13
N LEU A 128 -6.95 17.94 -55.45
CA LEU A 128 -5.73 18.45 -56.02
C LEU A 128 -5.01 17.39 -56.88
N PRO A 129 -4.46 17.73 -58.07
CA PRO A 129 -3.79 16.77 -58.97
C PRO A 129 -2.60 16.10 -58.31
N SER A 130 -2.44 14.80 -58.55
CA SER A 130 -1.46 13.92 -57.88
C SER A 130 -0.01 14.00 -58.39
N THR A 131 0.40 15.09 -59.03
CA THR A 131 1.77 15.29 -59.53
C THR A 131 2.66 15.87 -58.42
N TYR A 132 3.17 15.02 -57.55
CA TYR A 132 3.78 15.50 -56.29
C TYR A 132 5.26 15.18 -56.14
N SER A 133 5.99 16.17 -55.64
CA SER A 133 7.36 16.07 -55.17
C SER A 133 7.47 15.11 -53.97
N SER A 134 8.67 14.55 -53.76
CA SER A 134 8.99 13.71 -52.59
C SER A 134 8.57 14.36 -51.25
N ASP A 135 8.61 15.68 -51.18
CA ASP A 135 8.35 16.49 -49.99
C ASP A 135 6.90 16.37 -49.49
N ILE A 136 5.92 16.23 -50.42
CA ILE A 136 4.51 16.05 -50.06
C ILE A 136 4.28 14.65 -49.46
N LYS A 137 4.93 13.62 -50.02
CA LYS A 137 4.85 12.26 -49.46
C LYS A 137 5.40 12.18 -48.03
N ASP A 138 6.49 12.90 -47.77
CA ASP A 138 7.10 12.95 -46.43
C ASP A 138 6.20 13.65 -45.45
N ILE A 139 5.53 14.74 -45.83
CA ILE A 139 4.55 15.44 -45.00
C ILE A 139 3.34 14.52 -44.74
N ASP A 140 2.83 13.81 -45.74
CA ASP A 140 1.70 12.87 -45.57
C ASP A 140 2.04 11.72 -44.62
N ASN A 141 3.25 11.20 -44.69
CA ASN A 141 3.74 10.21 -43.73
C ASN A 141 3.79 10.77 -42.30
N GLN A 142 4.34 11.98 -42.12
CA GLN A 142 4.38 12.65 -40.80
C GLN A 142 2.98 12.93 -40.25
N ILE A 143 2.02 13.36 -41.07
CA ILE A 143 0.61 13.54 -40.67
C ILE A 143 0.03 12.20 -40.21
N SER A 144 0.25 11.12 -40.98
CA SER A 144 -0.27 9.79 -40.64
C SER A 144 0.31 9.28 -39.33
N GLU A 145 1.62 9.41 -39.10
CA GLU A 145 2.27 9.02 -37.84
C GLU A 145 1.78 9.84 -36.64
N THR A 146 1.74 11.17 -36.80
CA THR A 146 1.27 12.08 -35.76
C THR A 146 -0.19 11.79 -35.39
N SER A 147 -1.05 11.51 -36.37
CA SER A 147 -2.45 11.14 -36.15
C SER A 147 -2.57 9.82 -35.39
N LYS A 148 -1.76 8.82 -35.72
CA LYS A 148 -1.74 7.54 -34.98
C LYS A 148 -1.31 7.71 -33.53
N GLU A 149 -0.34 8.58 -33.25
CA GLU A 149 0.08 8.88 -31.88
C GLU A 149 -0.98 9.68 -31.10
N ALA A 150 -1.66 10.63 -31.78
CA ALA A 150 -2.76 11.37 -31.17
C ALA A 150 -3.91 10.45 -30.72
N LEU A 151 -4.23 9.41 -31.49
CA LEU A 151 -5.29 8.44 -31.17
C LEU A 151 -4.95 7.55 -29.95
N LYS A 152 -3.68 7.43 -29.57
CA LYS A 152 -3.23 6.62 -28.44
C LYS A 152 -3.22 7.40 -27.12
N THR A 153 -3.28 8.73 -27.15
CA THR A 153 -3.19 9.54 -25.94
C THR A 153 -4.55 9.86 -25.35
N THR A 154 -4.63 9.84 -24.02
CA THR A 154 -5.78 10.32 -23.23
C THR A 154 -5.50 11.67 -22.57
N SER A 155 -4.25 12.17 -22.63
CA SER A 155 -3.85 13.43 -22.04
C SER A 155 -4.27 14.59 -22.92
N TYR A 156 -5.02 15.54 -22.36
CA TYR A 156 -5.43 16.75 -23.06
C TYR A 156 -4.24 17.58 -23.56
N ILE A 157 -3.19 17.73 -22.77
CA ILE A 157 -1.99 18.49 -23.13
C ILE A 157 -1.32 17.87 -24.36
N LYS A 158 -1.08 16.56 -24.34
CA LYS A 158 -0.50 15.85 -25.49
C LYS A 158 -1.38 15.92 -26.73
N MET A 159 -2.70 15.86 -26.56
CA MET A 159 -3.64 15.99 -27.66
C MET A 159 -3.55 17.37 -28.32
N GLN A 160 -3.38 18.45 -27.53
CA GLN A 160 -3.13 19.80 -28.06
C GLN A 160 -1.78 19.92 -28.79
N GLU A 161 -0.74 19.29 -28.27
CA GLU A 161 0.58 19.24 -28.93
C GLU A 161 0.49 18.54 -30.28
N TYR A 162 -0.17 17.39 -30.37
CA TYR A 162 -0.39 16.67 -31.61
C TYR A 162 -1.26 17.47 -32.58
N LYS A 163 -2.33 18.11 -32.09
CA LYS A 163 -3.16 19.00 -32.91
C LYS A 163 -2.33 20.12 -33.56
N ASN A 164 -1.55 20.84 -32.74
CA ASN A 164 -0.70 21.92 -33.23
C ASN A 164 0.29 21.43 -34.30
N LYS A 165 0.87 20.25 -34.07
CA LYS A 165 1.80 19.62 -35.07
C LYS A 165 1.08 19.23 -36.36
N LEU A 166 -0.13 18.68 -36.28
CA LEU A 166 -0.95 18.36 -37.46
C LEU A 166 -1.34 19.60 -38.24
N ASP A 167 -1.71 20.68 -37.55
CA ASP A 167 -2.03 21.96 -38.12
C ASP A 167 -0.80 22.54 -38.87
N GLU A 168 0.39 22.50 -38.27
CA GLU A 168 1.63 22.95 -38.91
C GLU A 168 1.98 22.13 -40.16
N LEU A 169 1.86 20.81 -40.08
CA LEU A 169 2.12 19.92 -41.22
C LEU A 169 1.11 20.13 -42.38
N SER A 170 -0.16 20.30 -42.00
CA SER A 170 -1.23 20.59 -42.95
C SER A 170 -0.99 21.94 -43.66
N TYR A 171 -0.60 22.96 -42.89
CA TYR A 171 -0.25 24.28 -43.43
C TYR A 171 0.96 24.21 -44.37
N LYS A 172 2.04 23.48 -44.01
CA LYS A 172 3.19 23.27 -44.89
C LYS A 172 2.79 22.59 -46.20
N LYS A 173 1.92 21.57 -46.12
CA LYS A 173 1.39 20.88 -47.29
C LYS A 173 0.63 21.85 -48.21
N VAL A 174 -0.22 22.67 -47.64
CA VAL A 174 -1.01 23.68 -48.37
C VAL A 174 -0.13 24.76 -49.01
N LEU A 175 0.92 25.23 -48.33
CA LEU A 175 1.86 26.18 -48.93
C LEU A 175 2.54 25.61 -50.17
N ILE A 176 2.96 24.35 -50.15
CA ILE A 176 3.58 23.70 -51.30
C ILE A 176 2.58 23.52 -52.46
N LEU A 177 1.35 23.11 -52.13
CA LEU A 177 0.30 22.91 -53.14
C LEU A 177 -0.31 24.22 -53.61
N GLY A 178 -0.47 25.21 -52.72
CA GLY A 178 -1.22 26.43 -52.96
C GLY A 178 -0.52 27.48 -53.81
N THR A 179 0.77 27.27 -54.10
CA THR A 179 1.48 28.15 -55.09
C THR A 179 1.17 27.80 -56.52
N LEU A 180 0.43 26.70 -56.76
CA LEU A 180 0.30 26.10 -58.11
C LEU A 180 -1.14 26.01 -58.62
N SER A 181 -2.19 26.35 -57.81
CA SER A 181 -3.58 26.22 -58.26
C SER A 181 -4.56 27.21 -57.60
N PRO A 182 -5.74 27.51 -58.25
CA PRO A 182 -6.82 28.30 -57.64
C PRO A 182 -7.37 27.71 -56.35
N GLU A 183 -7.42 26.36 -56.28
CA GLU A 183 -7.87 25.61 -55.11
C GLU A 183 -6.97 25.88 -53.90
N GLY A 184 -5.66 26.03 -54.13
CA GLY A 184 -4.70 26.38 -53.08
C GLY A 184 -4.93 27.79 -52.51
N SER A 185 -5.46 28.73 -53.29
CA SER A 185 -5.85 30.03 -52.78
C SER A 185 -7.07 29.94 -51.87
N LYS A 186 -8.04 29.09 -52.21
CA LYS A 186 -9.23 28.83 -51.37
C LYS A 186 -8.87 28.14 -50.06
N ILE A 187 -7.97 27.19 -50.12
CA ILE A 187 -7.49 26.51 -48.90
C ILE A 187 -6.78 27.51 -47.95
N ARG A 188 -5.96 28.43 -48.47
CA ARG A 188 -5.33 29.47 -47.64
C ARG A 188 -6.34 30.39 -46.97
N GLU A 189 -7.40 30.80 -47.71
CA GLU A 189 -8.49 31.59 -47.16
C GLU A 189 -9.20 30.86 -46.01
N LEU A 190 -9.54 29.58 -46.20
CA LEU A 190 -10.15 28.73 -45.19
C LEU A 190 -9.25 28.55 -43.94
N ILE A 191 -7.95 28.39 -44.14
CA ILE A 191 -7.00 28.32 -43.01
C ILE A 191 -7.00 29.62 -42.22
N THR A 192 -6.96 30.78 -42.89
CA THR A 192 -7.00 32.08 -42.19
C THR A 192 -8.33 32.28 -41.42
N GLN A 193 -9.46 31.88 -42.00
CA GLN A 193 -10.75 31.91 -41.33
C GLN A 193 -10.78 30.95 -40.15
N ARG A 194 -10.21 29.77 -40.27
CA ARG A 194 -10.09 28.78 -39.21
C ARG A 194 -9.26 29.31 -38.02
N GLU A 195 -8.13 29.95 -38.32
CA GLU A 195 -7.27 30.59 -37.30
C GLU A 195 -8.06 31.71 -36.53
N ASP A 196 -8.86 32.53 -37.23
CA ASP A 196 -9.71 33.53 -36.59
C ASP A 196 -10.77 32.90 -35.68
N TYR A 197 -11.40 31.80 -36.11
CA TYR A 197 -12.33 31.07 -35.23
C TYR A 197 -11.65 30.38 -34.07
N GLU A 198 -10.42 29.89 -34.23
CA GLU A 198 -9.63 29.38 -33.12
C GLU A 198 -9.30 30.46 -32.09
N GLU A 199 -8.94 31.67 -32.52
CA GLU A 199 -8.68 32.79 -31.64
C GLU A 199 -9.97 33.22 -30.89
N LYS A 200 -11.10 33.29 -31.60
CA LYS A 200 -12.41 33.57 -31.02
C LYS A 200 -12.80 32.49 -30.01
N SER A 201 -12.52 31.23 -30.30
CA SER A 201 -12.80 30.14 -29.36
C SER A 201 -11.96 30.24 -28.09
N LYS A 202 -10.68 30.65 -28.19
CA LYS A 202 -9.81 30.88 -27.03
C LYS A 202 -10.29 32.05 -26.16
N THR A 203 -10.84 33.10 -26.77
CA THR A 203 -11.33 34.28 -26.05
C THR A 203 -12.71 34.06 -25.44
N SER A 204 -13.56 33.22 -26.00
CA SER A 204 -14.88 32.88 -25.47
C SER A 204 -14.84 31.72 -24.45
N SER A 205 -13.70 31.08 -24.26
CA SER A 205 -13.54 30.04 -23.23
C SER A 205 -13.28 30.68 -21.86
N ASN A 206 -14.13 30.35 -20.89
CA ASN A 206 -13.87 30.70 -19.49
C ASN A 206 -12.81 29.75 -18.92
N ASN A 207 -11.60 30.25 -18.76
CA ASN A 207 -10.50 29.52 -18.18
C ASN A 207 -10.66 29.41 -16.66
N ILE A 208 -10.73 28.20 -16.16
CA ILE A 208 -10.70 27.94 -14.72
C ILE A 208 -9.25 27.85 -14.29
N LYS A 209 -8.86 28.74 -13.37
CA LYS A 209 -7.51 28.81 -12.83
C LYS A 209 -7.44 28.19 -11.44
N ALA A 210 -6.31 27.58 -11.12
CA ALA A 210 -6.03 27.06 -9.78
C ALA A 210 -6.02 28.20 -8.74
N PRO A 211 -6.86 28.16 -7.70
CA PRO A 211 -6.89 29.21 -6.66
C PRO A 211 -5.68 29.16 -5.74
N MET A 212 -4.99 28.02 -5.68
CA MET A 212 -3.75 27.80 -4.93
C MET A 212 -2.90 26.75 -5.64
N THR A 213 -1.66 26.58 -5.21
CA THR A 213 -0.80 25.47 -5.64
C THR A 213 -1.23 24.18 -4.94
N GLY A 214 -1.30 23.06 -5.67
CA GLY A 214 -1.68 21.77 -5.12
C GLY A 214 -2.05 20.75 -6.20
N VAL A 215 -2.75 19.72 -5.81
CA VAL A 215 -3.21 18.64 -6.68
C VAL A 215 -4.62 18.93 -7.16
N VAL A 216 -4.83 18.74 -8.47
CA VAL A 216 -6.15 18.93 -9.10
C VAL A 216 -7.02 17.71 -8.85
N THR A 217 -8.26 17.92 -8.42
CA THR A 217 -9.30 16.89 -8.36
C THR A 217 -10.61 17.40 -8.94
N TYR A 218 -11.29 16.51 -9.66
CA TYR A 218 -12.57 16.80 -10.33
C TYR A 218 -13.78 16.31 -9.54
N LYS A 219 -13.58 16.10 -8.23
CA LYS A 219 -14.61 15.66 -7.29
C LYS A 219 -14.77 16.65 -6.16
N ILE A 220 -15.99 17.06 -5.91
CA ILE A 220 -16.39 17.83 -4.74
C ILE A 220 -17.46 17.07 -3.97
N ASP A 221 -17.41 17.13 -2.65
CA ASP A 221 -18.33 16.40 -1.77
C ASP A 221 -19.13 17.33 -0.85
N GLY A 222 -18.91 18.65 -0.95
CA GLY A 222 -19.56 19.67 -0.12
C GLY A 222 -19.00 19.78 1.29
N LEU A 223 -17.88 19.11 1.56
CA LEU A 223 -17.19 19.16 2.85
C LEU A 223 -15.88 19.94 2.80
N GLU A 224 -15.59 20.63 1.71
CA GLU A 224 -14.33 21.33 1.48
C GLU A 224 -14.02 22.38 2.57
N ASP A 225 -15.06 23.04 3.09
CA ASP A 225 -14.96 24.05 4.16
C ASP A 225 -15.29 23.47 5.55
N SER A 226 -15.51 22.15 5.67
CA SER A 226 -15.96 21.54 6.93
C SER A 226 -14.87 21.42 7.98
N SER A 227 -13.60 21.50 7.58
CA SER A 227 -12.43 21.42 8.45
C SER A 227 -11.31 22.30 7.91
N SER A 228 -10.45 22.77 8.79
CA SER A 228 -9.32 23.64 8.44
C SER A 228 -8.04 23.16 9.10
N ILE A 229 -6.96 23.09 8.33
CA ILE A 229 -5.62 22.81 8.84
C ILE A 229 -5.22 23.79 9.96
N SER A 230 -5.55 25.07 9.81
CA SER A 230 -5.23 26.11 10.82
C SER A 230 -5.92 25.89 12.16
N SER A 231 -7.03 25.17 12.18
CA SER A 231 -7.82 24.91 13.38
C SER A 231 -7.52 23.57 14.05
N VAL A 232 -6.75 22.67 13.40
CA VAL A 232 -6.51 21.30 13.87
C VAL A 232 -6.01 21.25 15.32
N TYR A 233 -5.12 22.15 15.68
CA TYR A 233 -4.58 22.19 17.05
C TYR A 233 -5.57 22.70 18.11
N ASN A 234 -6.67 23.32 17.68
CA ASN A 234 -7.70 23.87 18.58
C ASN A 234 -8.93 22.98 18.68
N TYR A 235 -9.01 21.88 17.91
CA TYR A 235 -10.15 20.98 17.98
C TYR A 235 -10.32 20.38 19.37
N SER A 236 -11.55 20.44 19.87
CA SER A 236 -12.02 19.68 21.02
C SER A 236 -12.41 18.26 20.63
N THR A 237 -12.69 17.41 21.63
CA THR A 237 -13.24 16.07 21.39
C THR A 237 -14.54 16.10 20.61
N ASP A 238 -15.44 17.06 20.93
CA ASP A 238 -16.73 17.21 20.25
C ASP A 238 -16.55 17.62 18.78
N ASP A 239 -15.60 18.51 18.48
CA ASP A 239 -15.27 18.90 17.10
C ASP A 239 -14.80 17.68 16.29
N ILE A 240 -13.92 16.88 16.87
CA ILE A 240 -13.39 15.68 16.24
C ILE A 240 -14.50 14.65 15.98
N GLU A 241 -15.34 14.37 16.97
CA GLU A 241 -16.45 13.42 16.80
C GLU A 241 -17.45 13.89 15.72
N ASN A 242 -17.71 15.21 15.64
CA ASN A 242 -18.54 15.79 14.60
C ASN A 242 -17.91 15.65 13.21
N ILE A 243 -16.59 15.85 13.08
CA ILE A 243 -15.86 15.65 11.83
C ILE A 243 -15.92 14.17 11.42
N MET A 244 -15.61 13.27 12.36
CA MET A 244 -15.65 11.82 12.12
C MET A 244 -17.02 11.37 11.62
N LYS A 245 -18.09 11.84 12.27
CA LYS A 245 -19.47 11.56 11.87
C LYS A 245 -19.79 12.06 10.47
N LYS A 246 -19.44 13.34 10.16
CA LYS A 246 -19.67 13.92 8.84
C LYS A 246 -18.94 13.15 7.75
N TYR A 247 -17.68 12.78 7.98
CA TYR A 247 -16.85 12.11 6.98
C TYR A 247 -17.27 10.66 6.75
N SER A 248 -17.77 9.98 7.78
CA SER A 248 -18.27 8.61 7.65
C SER A 248 -19.61 8.48 6.94
N THR A 249 -20.42 9.54 6.94
CA THR A 249 -21.81 9.51 6.41
C THR A 249 -21.95 10.19 5.05
N ASN A 250 -20.88 10.78 4.51
CA ASN A 250 -20.96 11.54 3.28
C ASN A 250 -20.66 10.69 2.05
N ASP A 251 -21.71 10.38 1.29
CA ASP A 251 -21.64 9.66 0.01
C ASP A 251 -21.77 10.58 -1.22
N GLN A 252 -21.76 11.90 -1.01
CA GLN A 252 -22.00 12.85 -2.08
C GLN A 252 -20.71 13.16 -2.86
N ASN A 253 -20.53 12.51 -3.99
CA ASN A 253 -19.53 12.89 -4.97
C ASN A 253 -20.22 13.58 -6.16
N LYS A 254 -19.95 14.87 -6.34
CA LYS A 254 -20.41 15.66 -7.49
C LYS A 254 -19.21 16.04 -8.34
N PHE A 255 -19.46 16.21 -9.64
CA PHE A 255 -18.46 16.84 -10.48
C PHE A 255 -18.25 18.29 -10.04
N GLY A 256 -17.01 18.67 -9.90
CA GLY A 256 -16.57 20.02 -9.58
C GLY A 256 -15.04 20.03 -9.53
N ILE A 257 -14.46 21.19 -9.58
CA ILE A 257 -13.01 21.36 -9.69
C ILE A 257 -12.50 21.99 -8.42
N LYS A 258 -11.61 21.31 -7.73
CA LYS A 258 -10.91 21.84 -6.56
C LYS A 258 -9.42 21.55 -6.61
N ILE A 259 -8.66 22.31 -5.86
CA ILE A 259 -7.24 22.08 -5.60
C ILE A 259 -7.08 21.67 -4.15
N VAL A 260 -6.30 20.62 -3.94
CA VAL A 260 -5.96 20.11 -2.61
C VAL A 260 -4.48 20.38 -2.35
N ASN A 261 -4.19 20.96 -1.19
CA ASN A 261 -2.82 21.13 -0.72
C ASN A 261 -2.15 19.75 -0.55
N ASN A 262 -0.98 19.58 -1.14
CA ASN A 262 -0.22 18.33 -1.07
C ASN A 262 1.09 18.44 -0.26
N TYR A 263 1.28 19.54 0.45
CA TYR A 263 2.46 19.74 1.29
C TYR A 263 2.21 19.38 2.74
N GLU A 264 0.95 19.49 3.19
CA GLU A 264 0.58 19.27 4.57
C GLU A 264 -0.87 18.80 4.66
N ALA A 265 -1.07 17.72 5.41
CA ALA A 265 -2.38 17.22 5.80
C ALA A 265 -2.31 16.65 7.21
N TYR A 266 -3.45 16.43 7.84
CA TYR A 266 -3.52 15.78 9.14
C TYR A 266 -4.44 14.57 9.08
N ILE A 267 -4.05 13.52 9.78
CA ILE A 267 -4.89 12.32 9.96
C ILE A 267 -5.26 12.25 11.44
N ILE A 268 -6.55 12.23 11.69
CA ILE A 268 -7.09 12.05 13.05
C ILE A 268 -7.56 10.62 13.19
N ILE A 269 -7.10 9.94 14.23
CA ILE A 269 -7.55 8.59 14.59
C ILE A 269 -8.07 8.56 16.02
N LYS A 270 -8.84 7.50 16.32
CA LYS A 270 -9.32 7.17 17.64
C LYS A 270 -8.70 5.84 18.05
N GLU A 271 -7.88 5.84 19.11
CA GLU A 271 -7.19 4.66 19.62
C GLU A 271 -7.72 4.30 21.01
N GLU A 272 -7.99 3.02 21.25
CA GLU A 272 -8.43 2.53 22.58
C GLU A 272 -7.30 2.55 23.58
N LYS A 273 -7.59 2.99 24.81
CA LYS A 273 -6.63 2.95 25.91
C LYS A 273 -6.34 1.53 26.39
N GLY A 274 -5.16 1.35 26.93
CA GLY A 274 -4.71 0.11 27.60
C GLY A 274 -3.93 -0.85 26.71
N LYS A 275 -3.96 -0.70 25.37
CA LYS A 275 -3.29 -1.66 24.47
C LYS A 275 -1.93 -1.18 23.97
N ASN A 276 -1.82 0.10 23.63
CA ASN A 276 -0.61 0.67 23.02
C ASN A 276 -0.12 1.94 23.73
N ASP A 277 -0.62 2.22 24.93
CA ASP A 277 -0.40 3.48 25.68
C ASP A 277 1.08 3.84 25.81
N GLU A 278 1.93 2.85 26.10
CA GLU A 278 3.38 3.05 26.27
C GLU A 278 4.11 3.47 24.98
N TYR A 279 3.49 3.21 23.83
CA TYR A 279 4.07 3.51 22.51
C TYR A 279 3.54 4.80 21.90
N ILE A 280 2.45 5.37 22.46
CA ILE A 280 1.81 6.61 21.98
C ILE A 280 2.60 7.80 22.54
N VAL A 281 3.59 8.27 21.80
CA VAL A 281 4.48 9.35 22.22
C VAL A 281 4.35 10.52 21.26
N LYS A 282 4.06 11.70 21.82
CA LYS A 282 3.98 12.95 21.07
C LYS A 282 5.32 13.32 20.42
N ASP A 283 5.25 14.01 19.29
CA ASP A 283 6.40 14.51 18.49
C ASP A 283 7.31 13.37 17.97
N LYS A 284 6.73 12.18 17.77
CA LYS A 284 7.38 11.02 17.20
C LYS A 284 6.77 10.62 15.86
N ASP A 285 7.59 10.09 14.98
CA ASP A 285 7.18 9.58 13.67
C ASP A 285 6.70 8.13 13.77
N TYR A 286 5.60 7.85 13.07
CA TYR A 286 4.99 6.54 12.96
C TYR A 286 4.77 6.16 11.51
N THR A 287 4.89 4.86 11.23
CA THR A 287 4.51 4.31 9.93
C THR A 287 3.00 4.07 9.92
N ILE A 288 2.32 4.65 8.95
CA ILE A 288 0.89 4.50 8.71
C ILE A 288 0.74 3.75 7.39
N ARG A 289 0.12 2.57 7.43
CA ARG A 289 -0.24 1.78 6.25
C ARG A 289 -1.67 2.10 5.85
N ILE A 290 -1.91 2.29 4.57
CA ILE A 290 -3.23 2.59 4.01
C ILE A 290 -3.78 1.29 3.43
N ASN A 291 -4.82 0.72 4.03
CA ASN A 291 -5.32 -0.61 3.68
C ASN A 291 -5.97 -0.65 2.28
N GLU A 292 -6.55 0.48 1.81
CA GLU A 292 -7.17 0.58 0.49
C GLU A 292 -6.14 0.62 -0.66
N ILE A 293 -4.88 0.92 -0.37
CA ILE A 293 -3.81 1.02 -1.37
C ILE A 293 -2.72 0.03 -1.00
N SER A 294 -2.62 -1.05 -1.76
CA SER A 294 -1.63 -2.10 -1.51
C SER A 294 -0.22 -1.52 -1.40
N ASP A 295 0.52 -1.97 -0.38
CA ASP A 295 1.90 -1.59 -0.09
C ASP A 295 2.17 -0.10 0.16
N LYS A 296 1.11 0.74 0.23
CA LYS A 296 1.28 2.16 0.52
C LYS A 296 1.53 2.39 2.01
N LYS A 297 2.67 3.00 2.28
CA LYS A 297 3.09 3.45 3.62
C LYS A 297 3.40 4.93 3.55
N ILE A 298 2.91 5.67 4.54
CA ILE A 298 3.24 7.07 4.76
C ILE A 298 3.84 7.24 6.15
N THR A 299 4.58 8.29 6.35
CA THR A 299 5.07 8.67 7.68
C THR A 299 4.20 9.79 8.21
N GLY A 300 3.68 9.61 9.42
CA GLY A 300 2.94 10.63 10.16
C GLY A 300 3.62 10.96 11.47
N THR A 301 3.85 12.25 11.72
CA THR A 301 4.36 12.73 13.02
C THR A 301 3.20 12.96 13.95
N LEU A 302 3.16 12.31 15.12
CA LEU A 302 2.10 12.48 16.13
C LEU A 302 2.25 13.84 16.83
N THR A 303 1.51 14.85 16.38
CA THR A 303 1.67 16.24 16.84
C THR A 303 0.79 16.59 18.02
N LYS A 304 -0.36 15.93 18.18
CA LYS A 304 -1.29 16.19 19.28
C LYS A 304 -1.96 14.89 19.73
N ILE A 305 -2.12 14.76 21.05
CA ILE A 305 -2.88 13.70 21.71
C ILE A 305 -3.95 14.40 22.54
N ILE A 306 -5.20 14.03 22.36
CA ILE A 306 -6.31 14.48 23.21
C ILE A 306 -6.77 13.27 24.00
N ASP A 307 -6.67 13.38 25.30
CA ASP A 307 -7.04 12.33 26.24
C ASP A 307 -8.55 12.41 26.54
N SER A 308 -9.26 11.32 26.37
CA SER A 308 -10.67 11.13 26.73
C SER A 308 -10.82 9.88 27.60
N ASP A 309 -11.98 9.62 28.18
CA ASP A 309 -12.15 8.54 29.18
C ASP A 309 -11.66 7.18 28.70
N ASN A 310 -12.05 6.73 27.52
CA ASN A 310 -11.73 5.40 26.97
C ASN A 310 -10.79 5.42 25.78
N TYR A 311 -10.46 6.60 25.24
CA TYR A 311 -9.76 6.72 23.99
C TYR A 311 -8.71 7.83 24.02
N TYR A 312 -7.69 7.69 23.14
CA TYR A 312 -6.85 8.78 22.71
C TYR A 312 -7.27 9.20 21.30
N TYR A 313 -7.47 10.52 21.08
CA TYR A 313 -7.55 11.07 19.75
C TYR A 313 -6.14 11.51 19.35
N CYS A 314 -5.57 10.79 18.39
CA CYS A 314 -4.23 11.04 17.92
C CYS A 314 -4.29 11.81 16.60
N ILE A 315 -3.55 12.93 16.52
CA ILE A 315 -3.49 13.79 15.35
C ILE A 315 -2.09 13.69 14.75
N PHE A 316 -2.00 13.08 13.58
CA PHE A 316 -0.75 12.92 12.84
C PHE A 316 -0.63 13.97 11.75
N LYS A 317 0.48 14.68 11.70
CA LYS A 317 0.88 15.51 10.58
C LYS A 317 1.51 14.64 9.51
N VAL A 318 1.07 14.81 8.26
CA VAL A 318 1.58 14.10 7.08
C VAL A 318 2.06 15.12 6.06
N GLU A 319 3.28 14.95 5.55
CA GLU A 319 3.91 15.87 4.58
C GLU A 319 4.21 15.19 3.23
N ASN A 320 4.08 13.86 3.14
CA ASN A 320 4.38 13.09 1.93
C ASN A 320 3.30 12.05 1.65
N GLY A 321 3.05 11.78 0.36
CA GLY A 321 2.09 10.76 -0.06
C GLY A 321 0.64 11.21 0.00
N ILE A 322 0.38 12.51 0.16
CA ILE A 322 -0.96 13.10 0.22
C ILE A 322 -1.64 12.99 -1.14
N GLU A 323 -0.89 13.07 -2.22
CA GLU A 323 -1.39 13.00 -3.60
C GLU A 323 -2.18 11.73 -3.92
N ASP A 324 -1.88 10.62 -3.24
CA ASP A 324 -2.56 9.34 -3.46
C ASP A 324 -3.87 9.22 -2.68
N ILE A 325 -4.10 10.09 -1.70
CA ILE A 325 -5.25 10.08 -0.80
C ILE A 325 -6.09 11.36 -0.85
N VAL A 326 -5.84 12.23 -1.83
CA VAL A 326 -6.49 13.55 -1.92
C VAL A 326 -8.03 13.49 -2.00
N ASP A 327 -8.59 12.42 -2.56
CA ASP A 327 -10.03 12.25 -2.71
C ASP A 327 -10.70 11.64 -1.46
N ALA A 328 -9.91 11.11 -0.53
CA ALA A 328 -10.46 10.45 0.64
C ALA A 328 -10.81 11.44 1.76
N ARG A 329 -11.87 11.13 2.52
CA ARG A 329 -12.22 11.76 3.81
C ARG A 329 -11.91 10.85 4.97
N ALA A 330 -12.16 9.56 4.79
CA ALA A 330 -11.89 8.52 5.76
C ALA A 330 -11.11 7.39 5.08
N LEU A 331 -10.19 6.79 5.81
CA LEU A 331 -9.29 5.73 5.34
C LEU A 331 -9.18 4.65 6.41
N SER A 332 -9.19 3.40 6.00
CA SER A 332 -8.81 2.30 6.88
C SER A 332 -7.29 2.24 6.97
N LEU A 333 -6.77 2.33 8.18
CA LEU A 333 -5.34 2.47 8.45
C LEU A 333 -4.86 1.39 9.40
N ASN A 334 -3.61 0.97 9.21
CA ASN A 334 -2.86 0.23 10.22
C ASN A 334 -1.71 1.10 10.72
N ILE A 335 -1.77 1.49 12.00
CA ILE A 335 -0.73 2.31 12.65
C ILE A 335 0.29 1.40 13.30
N VAL A 336 1.56 1.54 12.91
CA VAL A 336 2.68 0.81 13.52
C VAL A 336 3.24 1.64 14.68
N TRP A 337 2.81 1.33 15.89
CA TRP A 337 3.20 2.04 17.12
C TRP A 337 4.65 1.77 17.51
N LYS A 338 5.08 0.52 17.39
CA LYS A 338 6.44 0.09 17.71
C LYS A 338 6.88 -1.00 16.75
N ARG A 339 8.09 -0.92 16.28
CA ARG A 339 8.78 -1.99 15.55
C ARG A 339 10.14 -2.21 16.16
N VAL A 340 10.46 -3.45 16.47
CA VAL A 340 11.77 -3.87 16.98
C VAL A 340 12.27 -5.00 16.10
N SER A 341 13.48 -4.88 15.63
CA SER A 341 14.20 -5.93 14.89
C SER A 341 15.33 -6.48 15.74
N GLY A 342 15.57 -7.78 15.62
CA GLY A 342 16.60 -8.45 16.40
C GLY A 342 16.51 -9.96 16.26
N ILE A 343 17.06 -10.68 17.22
CA ILE A 343 16.99 -12.15 17.29
C ILE A 343 15.54 -12.56 17.53
N ALA A 344 14.92 -13.16 16.49
CA ALA A 344 13.53 -13.60 16.52
C ALA A 344 13.43 -15.07 16.92
N VAL A 345 12.66 -15.34 17.95
CA VAL A 345 12.44 -16.70 18.49
C VAL A 345 10.94 -16.93 18.66
N PRO A 346 10.40 -18.08 18.20
CA PRO A 346 9.01 -18.42 18.48
C PRO A 346 8.78 -18.52 20.00
N LYS A 347 7.68 -17.91 20.47
CA LYS A 347 7.40 -17.71 21.90
C LYS A 347 7.49 -19.00 22.73
N HIS A 348 7.06 -20.15 22.16
CA HIS A 348 7.08 -21.43 22.85
C HIS A 348 8.49 -22.01 23.10
N TYR A 349 9.55 -21.48 22.44
CA TYR A 349 10.94 -21.86 22.76
C TYR A 349 11.51 -21.13 23.97
N ILE A 350 10.84 -20.06 24.43
CA ILE A 350 11.26 -19.28 25.58
C ILE A 350 10.67 -19.93 26.83
N LYS A 351 11.52 -20.24 27.80
CA LYS A 351 11.15 -20.80 29.09
C LYS A 351 11.42 -19.83 30.21
N GLU A 352 10.68 -19.93 31.29
CA GLU A 352 10.84 -19.11 32.48
C GLU A 352 11.41 -19.93 33.65
N ASN A 353 12.46 -19.42 34.25
CA ASN A 353 12.91 -19.91 35.56
C ASN A 353 12.16 -19.14 36.64
N LYS A 354 11.15 -19.78 37.23
CA LYS A 354 10.27 -19.16 38.27
C LYS A 354 11.00 -18.91 39.59
N GLU A 355 12.05 -19.65 39.91
CA GLU A 355 12.78 -19.50 41.19
C GLU A 355 13.64 -18.23 41.15
N LYS A 356 14.31 -17.95 40.04
CA LYS A 356 15.20 -16.78 39.86
C LYS A 356 14.61 -15.68 39.01
N ASN A 357 13.37 -15.87 38.52
CA ASN A 357 12.58 -14.91 37.72
C ASN A 357 13.33 -14.36 36.51
N TYR A 358 13.77 -15.24 35.61
CA TYR A 358 14.37 -14.87 34.33
C TYR A 358 13.91 -15.81 33.21
N SER A 359 14.01 -15.30 31.95
CA SER A 359 13.71 -16.07 30.75
C SER A 359 14.98 -16.70 30.15
N TYR A 360 14.85 -17.85 29.53
CA TYR A 360 15.96 -18.53 28.88
C TYR A 360 15.50 -19.32 27.65
N VAL A 361 16.45 -19.59 26.75
CA VAL A 361 16.30 -20.53 25.65
C VAL A 361 17.28 -21.67 25.82
N THR A 362 16.93 -22.88 25.39
CA THR A 362 17.83 -24.03 25.44
C THR A 362 18.49 -24.21 24.08
N MET A 363 19.81 -24.08 24.01
CA MET A 363 20.60 -24.25 22.80
C MET A 363 21.23 -25.65 22.77
N LEU A 364 21.32 -26.24 21.56
CA LEU A 364 22.11 -27.47 21.32
C LEU A 364 23.50 -27.06 20.83
N HIS A 365 24.52 -27.22 21.66
CA HIS A 365 25.89 -26.88 21.34
C HIS A 365 26.82 -28.09 21.61
N ALA A 366 27.56 -28.52 20.59
CA ALA A 366 28.48 -29.66 20.67
C ALA A 366 27.87 -30.94 21.27
N GLY A 367 26.57 -31.16 21.12
CA GLY A 367 25.83 -32.29 21.65
C GLY A 367 25.35 -32.17 23.10
N GLU A 368 25.55 -30.99 23.72
CA GLU A 368 25.05 -30.68 25.04
C GLU A 368 23.88 -29.64 24.96
N TYR A 369 22.96 -29.72 25.89
CA TYR A 369 21.89 -28.75 26.05
C TYR A 369 22.32 -27.68 27.04
N ILE A 370 22.38 -26.43 26.58
CA ILE A 370 22.82 -25.29 27.38
C ILE A 370 21.66 -24.30 27.47
N ASP A 371 21.25 -23.95 28.68
CA ASP A 371 20.27 -22.90 28.92
C ASP A 371 20.96 -21.54 28.92
N ILE A 372 20.50 -20.66 28.03
CA ILE A 372 21.04 -19.31 27.82
C ILE A 372 20.03 -18.30 28.32
N PRO A 373 20.36 -17.52 29.36
CA PRO A 373 19.52 -16.44 29.84
C PRO A 373 19.34 -15.34 28.79
N VAL A 374 18.10 -14.92 28.57
CA VAL A 374 17.75 -13.91 27.58
C VAL A 374 16.78 -12.88 28.13
N ASP A 375 16.87 -11.66 27.61
CA ASP A 375 15.91 -10.59 27.85
C ASP A 375 14.91 -10.53 26.70
N ILE A 376 13.61 -10.48 27.01
CA ILE A 376 12.55 -10.30 26.03
C ILE A 376 12.40 -8.80 25.80
N ILE A 377 12.77 -8.32 24.61
CA ILE A 377 12.69 -6.91 24.25
C ILE A 377 11.27 -6.51 23.85
N ILE A 378 10.62 -7.39 23.06
CA ILE A 378 9.23 -7.23 22.65
C ILE A 378 8.65 -8.59 22.27
N GLU A 379 7.37 -8.79 22.52
CA GLU A 379 6.68 -10.03 22.15
C GLU A 379 5.40 -9.76 21.34
N SER A 380 5.08 -10.73 20.47
CA SER A 380 3.77 -10.88 19.83
C SER A 380 3.14 -12.20 20.29
N ASP A 381 1.98 -12.55 19.73
CA ASP A 381 1.30 -13.82 20.05
C ASP A 381 2.19 -15.05 19.76
N ASN A 382 3.01 -14.99 18.71
CA ASN A 382 3.77 -16.13 18.21
C ASN A 382 5.29 -15.99 18.33
N VAL A 383 5.83 -14.77 18.31
CA VAL A 383 7.27 -14.49 18.17
C VAL A 383 7.70 -13.45 19.20
N CYS A 384 8.86 -13.65 19.77
CA CYS A 384 9.54 -12.68 20.62
C CYS A 384 10.83 -12.21 19.95
N ILE A 385 11.18 -10.95 20.14
CA ILE A 385 12.54 -10.45 19.90
C ILE A 385 13.27 -10.50 21.24
N ILE A 386 14.39 -11.19 21.23
CA ILE A 386 15.23 -11.37 22.43
C ILE A 386 16.60 -10.74 22.25
N ASP A 387 17.23 -10.47 23.35
CA ASP A 387 18.64 -10.14 23.45
C ASP A 387 19.31 -11.01 24.52
N ASN A 388 20.62 -11.12 24.49
CA ASN A 388 21.36 -11.78 25.52
C ASN A 388 21.28 -10.97 26.82
N MET A 389 21.01 -11.65 27.93
CA MET A 389 21.00 -11.00 29.23
C MET A 389 22.38 -10.39 29.54
N SER A 390 22.39 -9.20 30.12
CA SER A 390 23.62 -8.50 30.47
C SER A 390 24.46 -9.28 31.48
N LYS A 391 25.79 -9.19 31.41
CA LYS A 391 26.67 -9.84 32.40
C LYS A 391 26.38 -9.40 33.85
N GLU A 392 26.00 -8.14 34.00
CA GLU A 392 25.67 -7.55 35.30
C GLU A 392 24.41 -8.17 35.92
N ASP A 393 23.41 -8.45 35.11
CA ASP A 393 22.17 -9.09 35.56
C ASP A 393 22.35 -10.58 35.83
N ILE A 394 23.17 -11.25 34.99
CA ILE A 394 23.58 -12.64 35.20
C ILE A 394 24.29 -12.80 36.57
N GLU A 395 25.22 -11.91 36.88
CA GLU A 395 25.94 -11.89 38.18
C GLU A 395 24.98 -11.58 39.35
N LYS A 396 24.08 -10.60 39.22
CA LYS A 396 23.06 -10.28 40.25
C LYS A 396 22.15 -11.46 40.58
N LEU A 397 21.77 -12.23 39.58
CA LEU A 397 20.91 -13.41 39.70
C LEU A 397 21.69 -14.67 40.18
N GLY A 398 23.03 -14.59 40.27
CA GLY A 398 23.87 -15.73 40.59
C GLY A 398 23.70 -16.90 39.61
N ILE A 399 23.64 -16.59 38.33
CA ILE A 399 23.48 -17.57 37.26
C ILE A 399 24.85 -17.75 36.57
N GLU A 400 25.16 -18.98 36.19
CA GLU A 400 26.30 -19.24 35.30
C GLU A 400 25.79 -19.28 33.86
N SER A 401 26.26 -18.36 33.02
CA SER A 401 26.07 -18.44 31.58
C SER A 401 27.43 -18.65 30.90
N LYS A 402 27.54 -19.76 30.18
CA LYS A 402 28.80 -20.14 29.50
C LYS A 402 28.91 -19.59 28.08
N THR A 403 27.81 -19.13 27.51
CA THR A 403 27.75 -18.67 26.11
C THR A 403 26.57 -17.72 25.91
N SER A 404 26.51 -17.07 24.76
CA SER A 404 25.44 -16.19 24.29
C SER A 404 24.76 -16.82 23.10
N ILE A 405 23.51 -16.39 22.80
CA ILE A 405 22.79 -16.77 21.60
C ILE A 405 23.21 -15.87 20.44
N GLU A 406 23.48 -16.49 19.29
CA GLU A 406 23.86 -15.79 18.06
C GLU A 406 22.95 -16.20 16.90
N LEU A 407 23.02 -15.45 15.80
CA LEU A 407 22.28 -15.79 14.59
C LEU A 407 22.77 -17.15 14.04
N TYR A 408 21.81 -17.96 13.63
CA TYR A 408 21.98 -19.34 13.11
C TYR A 408 22.27 -20.42 14.16
N ASP A 409 22.29 -20.10 15.43
CA ASP A 409 22.29 -21.10 16.48
C ASP A 409 21.01 -21.96 16.44
N GLN A 410 21.13 -23.20 16.88
CA GLN A 410 19.99 -24.11 16.98
C GLN A 410 19.48 -24.15 18.44
N ILE A 411 18.27 -23.67 18.62
CA ILE A 411 17.55 -23.80 19.89
C ILE A 411 16.54 -24.95 19.79
N ILE A 412 16.20 -25.50 20.94
CA ILE A 412 15.30 -26.62 21.04
C ILE A 412 14.09 -26.31 21.91
N TYR A 413 13.00 -26.92 21.54
CA TYR A 413 11.81 -27.03 22.38
C TYR A 413 11.51 -28.50 22.65
N LYS A 414 11.37 -28.83 23.92
CA LYS A 414 10.89 -30.13 24.38
C LYS A 414 9.59 -29.90 25.14
N PRO A 415 8.44 -30.28 24.55
CA PRO A 415 7.17 -30.13 25.27
C PRO A 415 7.20 -30.88 26.58
N GLU A 416 6.78 -30.24 27.66
CA GLU A 416 6.56 -30.92 28.94
C GLU A 416 5.43 -31.92 28.73
N LYS A 417 5.63 -33.19 29.19
CA LYS A 417 4.54 -34.14 29.17
C LYS A 417 3.54 -33.64 30.21
N GLU A 418 2.32 -33.33 29.80
CA GLU A 418 1.21 -33.20 30.73
C GLU A 418 1.10 -34.49 31.52
N GLY A 419 1.39 -34.39 32.84
CA GLY A 419 1.35 -35.50 33.77
C GLY A 419 -0.09 -35.87 34.16
#